data_ec804c0f3f7ae22bc242c55a74d95767
#
_entry.id   ec804c0f3f7ae22bc242c55a74d95767
#
_cell.length_a   1.000
_cell.length_b   1.000
_cell.length_c   1.000
_cell.angle_alpha   90.00
_cell.angle_beta   90.00
_cell.angle_gamma   90.00
#
_symmetry.space_group_name_H-M   'P 1'
#
loop_
_entity.id
_entity.type
_entity.pdbx_description
1 polymer ?
#
loop_
_entity_poly.entity_id
_entity_poly.type
_entity_poly.pdbx_seq_one_letter_code
_entity_poly.pdbx_strand_id
1 'polypeptide(L)'
;DIKKECNNVMVIVPHQDDEILMSAGVIRVCEQNNVPYTVVMVTNGDYGCIDYSKGYARLKESLAGLETLGRNKESFEIMGYADTGMPERESFLTHLYNEKNEQKIYPSSCARETYGLEDKVEFHMKKYGKHGDYNRITFEKDLEMLLEEKKPDVIFTTSEYDMHGDHSGLYYFVCEVLDILNKKNGYEPKVFCGLIHSCAGDDNWPERDTAVFSCPQGLEENSNYKWEERMILELPEEMKKARGINNLKYQALLKHETALEPDAYEFLMAFIKDEEIFWKVR
;
A
#
# COMPACT_ATOMS: atom_id res chain seq x y z
N ASP A 1 -8.01 6.16 18.22
CA ASP A 1 -7.73 4.81 18.76
C ASP A 1 -8.44 3.77 17.87
N ILE A 2 -7.66 2.97 17.12
CA ILE A 2 -8.20 1.94 16.20
C ILE A 2 -9.22 1.04 16.90
N LYS A 3 -8.98 0.71 18.17
CA LYS A 3 -9.86 -0.16 18.97
C LYS A 3 -11.26 0.42 19.23
N LYS A 4 -11.36 1.75 19.28
CA LYS A 4 -12.59 2.44 19.72
C LYS A 4 -13.31 3.17 18.60
N GLU A 5 -12.59 3.51 17.53
CA GLU A 5 -13.06 4.44 16.50
C GLU A 5 -13.17 3.79 15.11
N CYS A 6 -12.69 2.56 14.94
CA CYS A 6 -12.70 1.87 13.66
C CYS A 6 -13.53 0.60 13.73
N ASN A 7 -14.49 0.47 12.81
CA ASN A 7 -15.31 -0.74 12.69
C ASN A 7 -14.88 -1.60 11.51
N ASN A 8 -14.24 -0.99 10.50
CA ASN A 8 -13.75 -1.67 9.31
C ASN A 8 -12.61 -0.86 8.70
N VAL A 9 -11.43 -1.45 8.64
CA VAL A 9 -10.21 -0.78 8.21
C VAL A 9 -9.78 -1.29 6.84
N MET A 10 -9.30 -0.40 5.97
CA MET A 10 -8.63 -0.77 4.73
C MET A 10 -7.21 -0.21 4.73
N VAL A 11 -6.25 -1.08 4.39
CA VAL A 11 -4.90 -0.71 4.01
C VAL A 11 -4.80 -0.93 2.52
N ILE A 12 -4.59 0.11 1.73
CA ILE A 12 -4.45 0.01 0.29
C ILE A 12 -3.11 0.58 -0.14
N VAL A 13 -2.29 -0.27 -0.76
CA VAL A 13 -0.89 0.01 -1.09
C VAL A 13 -0.53 -0.47 -2.49
N PRO A 14 0.45 0.18 -3.14
CA PRO A 14 0.85 -0.17 -4.49
C PRO A 14 1.62 -1.48 -4.61
N HIS A 15 2.62 -1.73 -3.73
CA HIS A 15 3.57 -2.82 -3.92
C HIS A 15 3.68 -3.73 -2.69
N GLN A 16 4.14 -4.94 -2.95
CA GLN A 16 4.42 -5.95 -1.94
C GLN A 16 5.64 -5.52 -1.13
N ASP A 17 5.47 -5.34 0.12
CA ASP A 17 6.27 -4.79 1.22
C ASP A 17 5.69 -3.48 1.81
N ASP A 18 5.07 -2.62 1.02
CA ASP A 18 4.48 -1.36 1.48
C ASP A 18 3.52 -1.57 2.66
N GLU A 19 2.73 -2.64 2.63
CA GLU A 19 1.79 -3.00 3.69
C GLU A 19 2.48 -3.29 5.01
N ILE A 20 3.70 -3.82 4.94
CA ILE A 20 4.52 -4.08 6.14
C ILE A 20 5.25 -2.81 6.57
N LEU A 21 5.88 -2.11 5.63
CA LEU A 21 6.65 -0.91 5.93
C LEU A 21 5.79 0.15 6.61
N MET A 22 4.61 0.40 6.04
CA MET A 22 3.73 1.50 6.45
C MET A 22 2.72 1.09 7.53
N SER A 23 2.18 -0.13 7.49
CA SER A 23 0.93 -0.46 8.19
C SER A 23 0.92 -1.82 8.90
N ALA A 24 2.07 -2.46 9.14
CA ALA A 24 2.11 -3.72 9.87
C ALA A 24 1.49 -3.61 11.27
N GLY A 25 1.70 -2.49 11.94
CA GLY A 25 1.10 -2.18 13.24
C GLY A 25 -0.40 -2.01 13.18
N VAL A 26 -0.91 -1.31 12.15
CA VAL A 26 -2.35 -1.18 11.90
C VAL A 26 -2.99 -2.56 11.76
N ILE A 27 -2.42 -3.41 10.91
CA ILE A 27 -2.89 -4.78 10.65
C ILE A 27 -2.88 -5.60 11.96
N ARG A 28 -1.77 -5.57 12.69
CA ARG A 28 -1.62 -6.32 13.94
C ARG A 28 -2.62 -5.88 15.01
N VAL A 29 -2.84 -4.58 15.16
CA VAL A 29 -3.83 -4.06 16.12
C VAL A 29 -5.25 -4.48 15.73
N CYS A 30 -5.58 -4.49 14.44
CA CYS A 30 -6.86 -5.02 13.97
C CYS A 30 -7.03 -6.49 14.34
N GLU A 31 -6.03 -7.34 14.06
CA GLU A 31 -6.02 -8.76 14.43
C GLU A 31 -6.22 -8.98 15.93
N GLN A 32 -5.45 -8.29 16.78
CA GLN A 32 -5.51 -8.42 18.22
C GLN A 32 -6.86 -8.03 18.82
N ASN A 33 -7.60 -7.14 18.14
CA ASN A 33 -8.85 -6.58 18.64
C ASN A 33 -10.08 -7.05 17.87
N ASN A 34 -9.92 -8.00 16.95
CA ASN A 34 -10.98 -8.51 16.08
C ASN A 34 -11.70 -7.39 15.30
N VAL A 35 -10.96 -6.36 14.89
CA VAL A 35 -11.46 -5.32 14.00
C VAL A 35 -11.35 -5.84 12.56
N PRO A 36 -12.46 -5.88 11.80
CA PRO A 36 -12.41 -6.26 10.39
C PRO A 36 -11.47 -5.36 9.60
N TYR A 37 -10.67 -5.96 8.73
CA TYR A 37 -9.77 -5.20 7.86
C TYR A 37 -9.58 -5.88 6.50
N THR A 38 -9.20 -5.08 5.52
CA THR A 38 -8.79 -5.57 4.19
C THR A 38 -7.47 -4.91 3.82
N VAL A 39 -6.52 -5.71 3.35
CA VAL A 39 -5.28 -5.24 2.72
C VAL A 39 -5.45 -5.38 1.23
N VAL A 40 -5.42 -4.27 0.50
CA VAL A 40 -5.55 -4.21 -0.95
C VAL A 40 -4.19 -4.00 -1.58
N MET A 41 -3.76 -4.96 -2.38
CA MET A 41 -2.53 -4.90 -3.16
C MET A 41 -2.85 -4.48 -4.58
N VAL A 42 -2.46 -3.27 -4.96
CA VAL A 42 -2.88 -2.67 -6.23
C VAL A 42 -2.12 -3.24 -7.41
N THR A 43 -0.79 -3.35 -7.31
CA THR A 43 0.04 -3.91 -8.39
C THR A 43 0.59 -5.28 -8.01
N ASN A 44 1.13 -5.98 -9.01
CA ASN A 44 1.82 -7.25 -8.77
C ASN A 44 3.32 -7.07 -8.48
N GLY A 45 3.81 -5.82 -8.43
CA GLY A 45 5.20 -5.52 -8.11
C GLY A 45 6.19 -6.15 -9.11
N ASP A 46 5.77 -6.29 -10.35
CA ASP A 46 6.42 -7.07 -11.39
C ASP A 46 7.31 -6.24 -12.32
N TYR A 47 7.90 -5.16 -11.79
CA TYR A 47 8.81 -4.32 -12.57
C TYR A 47 9.87 -5.13 -13.32
N GLY A 48 9.98 -4.85 -14.62
CA GLY A 48 10.95 -5.54 -15.48
C GLY A 48 10.61 -7.01 -15.76
N CYS A 49 9.38 -7.44 -15.58
CA CYS A 49 8.95 -8.82 -15.78
C CYS A 49 9.18 -9.31 -17.22
N ILE A 50 9.50 -10.60 -17.34
CA ILE A 50 9.51 -11.34 -18.61
C ILE A 50 8.27 -12.22 -18.74
N ASP A 51 7.78 -12.70 -17.59
CA ASP A 51 6.56 -13.49 -17.43
C ASP A 51 5.92 -13.16 -16.06
N TYR A 52 4.92 -13.91 -15.63
CA TYR A 52 4.20 -13.66 -14.38
C TYR A 52 4.92 -14.19 -13.11
N SER A 53 6.05 -14.84 -13.24
CA SER A 53 6.73 -15.52 -12.11
C SER A 53 7.13 -14.54 -11.00
N LYS A 54 7.64 -13.36 -11.34
CA LYS A 54 7.99 -12.31 -10.37
C LYS A 54 6.75 -11.82 -9.61
N GLY A 55 5.67 -11.53 -10.33
CA GLY A 55 4.40 -11.13 -9.73
C GLY A 55 3.85 -12.20 -8.79
N TYR A 56 3.84 -13.45 -9.22
CA TYR A 56 3.42 -14.59 -8.38
C TYR A 56 4.26 -14.72 -7.11
N ALA A 57 5.59 -14.61 -7.24
CA ALA A 57 6.47 -14.68 -6.08
C ALA A 57 6.16 -13.57 -5.07
N ARG A 58 6.05 -12.33 -5.52
CA ARG A 58 5.79 -11.19 -4.65
C ARG A 58 4.41 -11.24 -4.00
N LEU A 59 3.37 -11.67 -4.71
CA LEU A 59 2.03 -11.85 -4.12
C LEU A 59 2.02 -12.92 -3.02
N LYS A 60 2.75 -14.02 -3.22
CA LYS A 60 2.91 -15.07 -2.18
C LYS A 60 3.71 -14.56 -0.98
N GLU A 61 4.69 -13.71 -1.19
CA GLU A 61 5.47 -13.06 -0.14
C GLU A 61 4.57 -12.15 0.72
N SER A 62 3.68 -11.36 0.11
CA SER A 62 2.68 -10.58 0.86
C SER A 62 1.76 -11.46 1.70
N LEU A 63 1.25 -12.56 1.14
CA LEU A 63 0.44 -13.53 1.90
C LEU A 63 1.22 -14.10 3.09
N ALA A 64 2.49 -14.45 2.91
CA ALA A 64 3.34 -14.97 3.98
C ALA A 64 3.61 -13.90 5.06
N GLY A 65 3.83 -12.65 4.67
CA GLY A 65 3.99 -11.53 5.59
C GLY A 65 2.74 -11.29 6.43
N LEU A 66 1.57 -11.27 5.80
CA LEU A 66 0.30 -11.12 6.49
C LEU A 66 0.00 -12.30 7.42
N GLU A 67 0.32 -13.52 7.00
CA GLU A 67 0.18 -14.70 7.87
C GLU A 67 1.06 -14.62 9.13
N THR A 68 2.21 -13.97 9.04
CA THR A 68 3.08 -13.68 10.18
C THR A 68 2.43 -12.69 11.16
N LEU A 69 1.70 -11.70 10.67
CA LEU A 69 1.03 -10.69 11.50
C LEU A 69 -0.29 -11.18 12.11
N GLY A 70 -0.93 -12.10 11.46
CA GLY A 70 -2.19 -12.70 11.87
C GLY A 70 -2.43 -13.94 11.03
N ARG A 71 -3.65 -14.46 10.93
CA ARG A 71 -3.94 -15.67 10.16
C ARG A 71 -5.06 -15.48 9.14
N ASN A 72 -5.41 -14.24 8.89
CA ASN A 72 -6.58 -13.95 8.05
C ASN A 72 -6.18 -13.70 6.60
N LYS A 73 -5.95 -14.75 5.83
CA LYS A 73 -5.69 -14.68 4.38
C LYS A 73 -6.87 -14.11 3.60
N GLU A 74 -8.08 -14.20 4.13
CA GLU A 74 -9.29 -13.65 3.49
C GLU A 74 -9.30 -12.12 3.48
N SER A 75 -8.50 -11.49 4.34
CA SER A 75 -8.34 -10.03 4.39
C SER A 75 -7.46 -9.46 3.28
N PHE A 76 -6.90 -10.30 2.40
CA PHE A 76 -6.02 -9.85 1.30
C PHE A 76 -6.77 -9.84 -0.03
N GLU A 77 -6.78 -8.67 -0.71
CA GLU A 77 -7.36 -8.49 -2.04
C GLU A 77 -6.28 -8.10 -3.04
N ILE A 78 -6.23 -8.82 -4.16
CA ILE A 78 -5.33 -8.56 -5.27
C ILE A 78 -6.09 -7.78 -6.33
N MET A 79 -5.59 -6.61 -6.75
CA MET A 79 -6.13 -5.90 -7.90
C MET A 79 -5.45 -6.30 -9.21
N GLY A 80 -4.17 -6.65 -9.16
CA GLY A 80 -3.47 -7.32 -10.27
C GLY A 80 -2.93 -6.40 -11.37
N TYR A 81 -2.76 -5.11 -11.08
CA TYR A 81 -2.21 -4.14 -12.04
C TYR A 81 -0.68 -4.20 -12.11
N ALA A 82 -0.08 -3.43 -13.02
CA ALA A 82 1.35 -3.51 -13.30
C ALA A 82 2.20 -2.60 -12.41
N ASP A 83 3.45 -2.99 -12.20
CA ASP A 83 4.53 -2.13 -11.75
C ASP A 83 5.47 -1.85 -12.93
N THR A 84 5.54 -0.60 -13.37
CA THR A 84 6.35 -0.18 -14.52
C THR A 84 7.49 0.77 -14.15
N GLY A 85 7.76 0.97 -12.87
CA GLY A 85 8.90 1.73 -12.37
C GLY A 85 8.54 2.84 -11.38
N MET A 86 9.57 3.33 -10.68
CA MET A 86 9.42 4.30 -9.59
C MET A 86 9.23 5.74 -10.06
N PRO A 87 10.01 6.27 -11.01
CA PRO A 87 9.84 7.66 -11.43
C PRO A 87 8.44 7.92 -11.98
N GLU A 88 7.89 9.08 -11.68
CA GLU A 88 6.55 9.48 -12.12
C GLU A 88 6.33 9.28 -13.63
N ARG A 89 7.34 9.58 -14.43
CA ARG A 89 7.33 9.38 -15.89
C ARG A 89 7.25 7.92 -16.34
N GLU A 90 7.53 6.96 -15.44
CA GLU A 90 7.56 5.52 -15.73
C GLU A 90 6.47 4.76 -14.97
N SER A 91 5.94 5.35 -13.91
CA SER A 91 5.00 4.72 -13.00
C SER A 91 3.64 4.46 -13.64
N PHE A 92 3.14 3.25 -13.48
CA PHE A 92 1.88 2.80 -14.07
C PHE A 92 0.68 3.66 -13.63
N LEU A 93 0.50 3.85 -12.32
CA LEU A 93 -0.67 4.57 -11.81
C LEU A 93 -0.65 6.05 -12.19
N THR A 94 0.51 6.69 -12.21
CA THR A 94 0.63 8.08 -12.66
C THR A 94 0.26 8.20 -14.14
N HIS A 95 0.69 7.26 -14.98
CA HIS A 95 0.30 7.24 -16.41
C HIS A 95 -1.20 7.09 -16.59
N LEU A 96 -1.83 6.15 -15.87
CA LEU A 96 -3.28 5.98 -15.94
C LEU A 96 -4.02 7.24 -15.46
N TYR A 97 -3.57 7.84 -14.35
CA TYR A 97 -4.23 9.02 -13.79
C TYR A 97 -4.18 10.22 -14.73
N ASN A 98 -3.06 10.42 -15.42
CA ASN A 98 -2.85 11.52 -16.34
C ASN A 98 -3.36 11.24 -17.77
N GLU A 99 -3.76 10.01 -18.10
CA GLU A 99 -4.24 9.65 -19.43
C GLU A 99 -5.65 10.21 -19.67
N LYS A 100 -5.79 10.96 -20.77
CA LYS A 100 -7.08 11.53 -21.17
C LYS A 100 -7.98 10.54 -21.88
N ASN A 101 -7.40 9.57 -22.59
CA ASN A 101 -8.13 8.47 -23.18
C ASN A 101 -8.26 7.33 -22.15
N GLU A 102 -9.36 7.30 -21.46
CA GLU A 102 -9.62 6.34 -20.38
C GLU A 102 -9.53 4.87 -20.79
N GLN A 103 -9.67 4.57 -22.08
CA GLN A 103 -9.63 3.21 -22.64
C GLN A 103 -8.24 2.83 -23.16
N LYS A 104 -7.30 3.76 -23.20
CA LYS A 104 -5.95 3.48 -23.68
C LYS A 104 -5.22 2.53 -22.75
N ILE A 105 -4.76 1.41 -23.32
CA ILE A 105 -3.98 0.41 -22.60
C ILE A 105 -2.55 0.89 -22.41
N TYR A 106 -2.07 0.82 -21.15
CA TYR A 106 -0.69 1.04 -20.78
C TYR A 106 -0.06 -0.30 -20.33
N PRO A 107 0.58 -1.05 -21.24
CA PRO A 107 1.09 -2.37 -20.93
C PRO A 107 2.36 -2.32 -20.07
N SER A 108 2.59 -3.37 -19.29
CA SER A 108 3.92 -3.67 -18.75
C SER A 108 4.76 -4.43 -19.77
N SER A 109 5.97 -4.81 -19.39
CA SER A 109 6.82 -5.64 -20.24
C SER A 109 6.31 -7.07 -20.46
N CYS A 110 5.41 -7.57 -19.59
CA CYS A 110 4.90 -8.94 -19.67
C CYS A 110 3.36 -9.07 -19.68
N ALA A 111 2.61 -7.98 -19.46
CA ALA A 111 1.16 -8.06 -19.35
C ALA A 111 0.45 -6.83 -19.94
N ARG A 112 -0.82 -7.01 -20.33
CA ARG A 112 -1.73 -5.96 -20.80
C ARG A 112 -3.03 -5.93 -20.01
N GLU A 113 -3.21 -6.90 -19.12
CA GLU A 113 -4.41 -7.10 -18.32
C GLU A 113 -4.05 -7.58 -16.92
N THR A 114 -4.98 -7.45 -16.00
CA THR A 114 -4.81 -7.86 -14.61
C THR A 114 -4.57 -9.37 -14.51
N TYR A 115 -3.80 -9.76 -13.50
CA TYR A 115 -3.64 -11.16 -13.11
C TYR A 115 -3.42 -11.29 -11.61
N GLY A 116 -3.75 -12.46 -11.09
CA GLY A 116 -3.55 -12.83 -9.70
C GLY A 116 -2.96 -14.23 -9.60
N LEU A 117 -3.11 -14.85 -8.44
CA LEU A 117 -2.68 -16.25 -8.21
C LEU A 117 -3.78 -17.22 -8.65
N GLU A 118 -3.39 -18.46 -8.96
CA GLU A 118 -4.34 -19.51 -9.32
C GLU A 118 -5.35 -19.78 -8.20
N ASP A 119 -4.87 -19.85 -6.96
CA ASP A 119 -5.67 -20.10 -5.76
C ASP A 119 -6.23 -18.82 -5.10
N LYS A 120 -5.85 -17.66 -5.60
CA LYS A 120 -6.35 -16.35 -5.18
C LYS A 120 -6.35 -15.38 -6.36
N VAL A 121 -7.43 -15.45 -7.14
CA VAL A 121 -7.59 -14.60 -8.32
C VAL A 121 -7.78 -13.13 -7.95
N GLU A 122 -7.43 -12.24 -8.87
CA GLU A 122 -7.58 -10.80 -8.68
C GLU A 122 -9.05 -10.35 -8.72
N PHE A 123 -9.30 -9.17 -8.21
CA PHE A 123 -10.64 -8.61 -8.01
C PHE A 123 -11.48 -8.59 -9.31
N HIS A 124 -10.91 -8.14 -10.43
CA HIS A 124 -11.63 -8.05 -11.71
C HIS A 124 -12.10 -9.43 -12.19
N MET A 125 -11.23 -10.43 -12.10
CA MET A 125 -11.60 -11.82 -12.43
C MET A 125 -12.74 -12.35 -11.55
N LYS A 126 -12.69 -12.07 -10.23
CA LYS A 126 -13.78 -12.49 -9.32
C LYS A 126 -15.11 -11.85 -9.69
N LYS A 127 -15.11 -10.59 -10.13
CA LYS A 127 -16.32 -9.83 -10.42
C LYS A 127 -16.91 -10.11 -11.79
N TYR A 128 -16.06 -10.26 -12.79
CA TYR A 128 -16.50 -10.30 -14.20
C TYR A 128 -16.17 -11.60 -14.92
N GLY A 129 -15.46 -12.53 -14.29
CA GLY A 129 -15.05 -13.81 -14.90
C GLY A 129 -14.03 -13.65 -16.03
N LYS A 130 -13.35 -12.51 -16.09
CA LYS A 130 -12.27 -12.18 -17.04
C LYS A 130 -11.28 -11.23 -16.40
N HIS A 131 -10.08 -11.15 -16.98
CA HIS A 131 -9.07 -10.17 -16.59
C HIS A 131 -9.46 -8.76 -17.04
N GLY A 132 -9.03 -7.75 -16.30
CA GLY A 132 -9.28 -6.34 -16.60
C GLY A 132 -8.16 -5.72 -17.42
N ASP A 133 -8.50 -4.95 -18.43
CA ASP A 133 -7.52 -4.22 -19.22
C ASP A 133 -6.72 -3.23 -18.38
N TYR A 134 -5.43 -3.07 -18.69
CA TYR A 134 -4.56 -2.08 -18.06
C TYR A 134 -4.86 -0.66 -18.59
N ASN A 135 -6.02 -0.13 -18.23
CA ASN A 135 -6.43 1.21 -18.59
C ASN A 135 -7.10 1.94 -17.42
N ARG A 136 -7.23 3.26 -17.56
CA ARG A 136 -7.76 4.12 -16.51
C ARG A 136 -9.18 3.76 -16.09
N ILE A 137 -10.07 3.56 -17.05
CA ILE A 137 -11.49 3.32 -16.76
C ILE A 137 -11.69 2.01 -15.99
N THR A 138 -10.94 0.96 -16.32
CA THR A 138 -11.00 -0.34 -15.64
C THR A 138 -10.49 -0.21 -14.20
N PHE A 139 -9.34 0.43 -13.99
CA PHE A 139 -8.78 0.65 -12.67
C PHE A 139 -9.72 1.48 -11.77
N GLU A 140 -10.21 2.59 -12.28
CA GLU A 140 -11.10 3.49 -11.53
C GLU A 140 -12.39 2.77 -11.11
N LYS A 141 -12.99 2.00 -12.02
CA LYS A 141 -14.20 1.21 -11.71
C LYS A 141 -13.94 0.06 -10.74
N ASP A 142 -12.81 -0.63 -10.87
CA ASP A 142 -12.43 -1.68 -9.91
C ASP A 142 -12.25 -1.11 -8.52
N LEU A 143 -11.56 0.03 -8.40
CA LEU A 143 -11.37 0.70 -7.12
C LEU A 143 -12.69 1.20 -6.53
N GLU A 144 -13.55 1.82 -7.34
CA GLU A 144 -14.89 2.25 -6.94
C GLU A 144 -15.71 1.09 -6.39
N MET A 145 -15.80 0.00 -7.13
CA MET A 145 -16.56 -1.20 -6.73
C MET A 145 -15.98 -1.84 -5.47
N LEU A 146 -14.67 -1.92 -5.35
CA LEU A 146 -14.00 -2.46 -4.17
C LEU A 146 -14.33 -1.64 -2.91
N LEU A 147 -14.28 -0.32 -3.01
CA LEU A 147 -14.63 0.57 -1.90
C LEU A 147 -16.12 0.50 -1.54
N GLU A 148 -17.00 0.40 -2.54
CA GLU A 148 -18.44 0.21 -2.28
C GLU A 148 -18.74 -1.13 -1.60
N GLU A 149 -18.06 -2.19 -2.01
CA GLU A 149 -18.27 -3.54 -1.46
C GLU A 149 -17.71 -3.68 -0.04
N LYS A 150 -16.48 -3.27 0.17
CA LYS A 150 -15.81 -3.38 1.47
C LYS A 150 -16.23 -2.30 2.45
N LYS A 151 -16.52 -1.13 1.95
CA LYS A 151 -17.03 0.05 2.69
C LYS A 151 -16.29 0.33 4.00
N PRO A 152 -14.96 0.49 3.97
CA PRO A 152 -14.19 0.81 5.16
C PRO A 152 -14.62 2.16 5.75
N ASP A 153 -14.57 2.30 7.06
CA ASP A 153 -14.74 3.60 7.73
C ASP A 153 -13.40 4.34 7.91
N VAL A 154 -12.30 3.62 7.79
CA VAL A 154 -10.95 4.18 7.82
C VAL A 154 -10.07 3.54 6.74
N ILE A 155 -9.36 4.36 5.99
CA ILE A 155 -8.42 3.96 4.95
C ILE A 155 -7.02 4.46 5.30
N PHE A 156 -6.04 3.55 5.24
CA PHE A 156 -4.61 3.88 5.28
C PHE A 156 -4.03 3.65 3.89
N THR A 157 -3.37 4.65 3.32
CA THR A 157 -2.81 4.59 1.97
C THR A 157 -1.54 5.44 1.86
N THR A 158 -0.93 5.43 0.68
CA THR A 158 0.26 6.23 0.36
C THR A 158 -0.10 7.69 0.07
N SER A 159 0.88 8.56 0.04
CA SER A 159 0.70 10.02 -0.04
C SER A 159 0.99 10.58 -1.43
N GLU A 160 0.35 11.70 -1.77
CA GLU A 160 0.71 12.51 -2.95
C GLU A 160 2.15 13.05 -2.90
N TYR A 161 2.72 13.15 -1.72
CA TYR A 161 4.08 13.63 -1.50
C TYR A 161 5.14 12.52 -1.52
N ASP A 162 4.73 11.29 -1.75
CA ASP A 162 5.66 10.18 -1.94
C ASP A 162 6.35 10.29 -3.30
N MET A 163 7.65 10.04 -3.35
CA MET A 163 8.45 10.18 -4.56
C MET A 163 8.30 9.02 -5.54
N HIS A 164 7.64 7.94 -5.14
CA HIS A 164 7.26 6.87 -6.05
C HIS A 164 5.96 7.21 -6.77
N GLY A 165 5.97 7.23 -8.08
CA GLY A 165 4.80 7.63 -8.88
C GLY A 165 3.56 6.73 -8.70
N ASP A 166 3.72 5.45 -8.37
CA ASP A 166 2.59 4.59 -8.02
C ASP A 166 1.99 4.95 -6.66
N HIS A 167 2.81 5.41 -5.71
CA HIS A 167 2.34 5.83 -4.39
C HIS A 167 1.52 7.12 -4.49
N SER A 168 2.06 8.13 -5.16
CA SER A 168 1.33 9.38 -5.38
C SER A 168 0.13 9.20 -6.31
N GLY A 169 0.27 8.40 -7.36
CA GLY A 169 -0.83 8.05 -8.27
C GLY A 169 -1.98 7.34 -7.57
N LEU A 170 -1.70 6.40 -6.68
CA LEU A 170 -2.72 5.73 -5.87
C LEU A 170 -3.49 6.71 -5.00
N TYR A 171 -2.79 7.63 -4.33
CA TYR A 171 -3.44 8.69 -3.56
C TYR A 171 -4.46 9.46 -4.39
N TYR A 172 -4.08 9.91 -5.59
CA TYR A 172 -4.97 10.66 -6.46
C TYR A 172 -6.19 9.87 -6.87
N PHE A 173 -6.03 8.59 -7.22
CA PHE A 173 -7.17 7.73 -7.56
C PHE A 173 -8.09 7.47 -6.37
N VAL A 174 -7.53 7.23 -5.18
CA VAL A 174 -8.34 7.04 -3.97
C VAL A 174 -9.18 8.28 -3.69
N CYS A 175 -8.59 9.48 -3.75
CA CYS A 175 -9.31 10.72 -3.54
C CYS A 175 -10.40 10.96 -4.61
N GLU A 176 -10.08 10.74 -5.89
CA GLU A 176 -11.03 10.90 -6.99
C GLU A 176 -12.23 9.95 -6.84
N VAL A 177 -11.97 8.68 -6.56
CA VAL A 177 -13.04 7.68 -6.37
C VAL A 177 -13.87 7.97 -5.13
N LEU A 178 -13.26 8.43 -4.04
CA LEU A 178 -14.00 8.85 -2.85
C LEU A 178 -14.90 10.07 -3.12
N ASP A 179 -14.46 10.99 -3.96
CA ASP A 179 -15.30 12.13 -4.38
C ASP A 179 -16.50 11.66 -5.23
N ILE A 180 -16.29 10.69 -6.11
CA ILE A 180 -17.38 10.05 -6.88
C ILE A 180 -18.39 9.40 -5.92
N LEU A 181 -17.92 8.59 -4.97
CA LEU A 181 -18.77 7.87 -4.03
C LEU A 181 -19.50 8.83 -3.05
N ASN A 182 -18.81 9.89 -2.61
CA ASN A 182 -19.45 10.91 -1.77
C ASN A 182 -20.62 11.58 -2.50
N LYS A 183 -20.43 11.98 -3.75
CA LYS A 183 -21.51 12.54 -4.59
C LYS A 183 -22.64 11.55 -4.84
N LYS A 184 -22.31 10.27 -5.00
CA LYS A 184 -23.28 9.21 -5.32
C LYS A 184 -24.14 8.83 -4.13
N ASN A 185 -23.57 8.68 -2.95
CA ASN A 185 -24.25 8.11 -1.78
C ASN A 185 -23.84 8.69 -0.42
N GLY A 186 -23.02 9.75 -0.40
CA GLY A 186 -22.55 10.38 0.83
C GLY A 186 -21.46 9.61 1.58
N TYR A 187 -20.83 8.60 0.95
CA TYR A 187 -19.75 7.84 1.56
C TYR A 187 -18.49 8.68 1.74
N GLU A 188 -18.01 8.77 2.97
CA GLU A 188 -16.84 9.58 3.32
C GLU A 188 -16.07 8.97 4.50
N PRO A 189 -15.16 8.02 4.21
CA PRO A 189 -14.30 7.44 5.23
C PRO A 189 -13.21 8.43 5.65
N LYS A 190 -12.64 8.20 6.84
CA LYS A 190 -11.39 8.87 7.23
C LYS A 190 -10.24 8.29 6.40
N VAL A 191 -9.36 9.15 5.90
CA VAL A 191 -8.18 8.74 5.13
C VAL A 191 -6.91 9.23 5.81
N PHE A 192 -6.00 8.30 6.08
CA PHE A 192 -4.68 8.55 6.64
C PHE A 192 -3.61 8.12 5.62
N CYS A 193 -2.66 9.01 5.37
CA CYS A 193 -1.56 8.76 4.45
C CYS A 193 -0.24 8.57 5.18
N GLY A 194 0.51 7.54 4.78
CA GLY A 194 1.90 7.33 5.18
C GLY A 194 2.87 7.68 4.05
N LEU A 195 4.14 7.85 4.41
CA LEU A 195 5.24 8.07 3.48
C LEU A 195 6.17 6.88 3.49
N ILE A 196 6.63 6.48 2.32
CA ILE A 196 7.67 5.46 2.14
C ILE A 196 8.89 6.09 1.48
N HIS A 197 8.76 6.64 0.27
CA HIS A 197 9.84 7.37 -0.40
C HIS A 197 9.67 8.87 -0.20
N SER A 198 10.27 9.39 0.86
CA SER A 198 10.16 10.82 1.18
C SER A 198 11.01 11.71 0.27
N CYS A 199 10.73 13.01 0.28
CA CYS A 199 11.53 14.00 -0.45
C CYS A 199 12.98 14.11 0.04
N ALA A 200 13.32 13.57 1.22
CA ALA A 200 14.69 13.49 1.71
C ALA A 200 15.56 12.46 0.97
N GLY A 201 14.92 11.54 0.24
CA GLY A 201 15.57 10.43 -0.45
C GLY A 201 15.79 9.21 0.44
N ASP A 202 15.81 8.04 -0.18
CA ASP A 202 15.88 6.73 0.51
C ASP A 202 17.19 6.51 1.27
N ASP A 203 18.27 7.20 0.89
CA ASP A 203 19.55 7.14 1.60
C ASP A 203 19.51 7.92 2.93
N ASN A 204 18.61 8.87 3.07
CA ASN A 204 18.56 9.79 4.19
C ASN A 204 17.38 9.56 5.14
N TRP A 205 16.29 8.95 4.63
CA TRP A 205 15.09 8.72 5.43
C TRP A 205 14.43 7.39 5.04
N PRO A 206 13.92 6.58 6.01
CA PRO A 206 13.96 6.81 7.46
C PRO A 206 15.38 6.78 8.04
N GLU A 207 15.60 7.53 9.12
CA GLU A 207 16.87 7.50 9.82
C GLU A 207 17.20 6.08 10.30
N ARG A 208 18.44 5.64 10.06
CA ARG A 208 18.88 4.29 10.43
C ARG A 208 19.07 4.18 11.95
N ASP A 209 18.91 2.98 12.48
CA ASP A 209 19.22 2.63 13.88
C ASP A 209 18.46 3.41 14.97
N THR A 210 17.35 4.07 14.62
CA THR A 210 16.47 4.75 15.59
C THR A 210 15.19 3.97 15.85
N ALA A 211 14.64 4.12 17.05
CA ALA A 211 13.38 3.48 17.43
C ALA A 211 12.13 4.26 16.99
N VAL A 212 12.28 5.52 16.64
CA VAL A 212 11.20 6.40 16.19
C VAL A 212 11.59 7.12 14.91
N PHE A 213 10.58 7.60 14.18
CA PHE A 213 10.81 8.38 12.97
C PHE A 213 11.25 9.81 13.31
N SER A 214 12.23 10.32 12.57
CA SER A 214 12.55 11.74 12.50
C SER A 214 11.78 12.40 11.36
N CYS A 215 11.65 13.74 11.41
CA CYS A 215 11.05 14.49 10.30
C CYS A 215 11.93 14.38 9.05
N PRO A 216 11.37 13.95 7.90
CA PRO A 216 12.13 13.98 6.66
C PRO A 216 12.56 15.40 6.31
N GLN A 217 13.83 15.56 5.95
CA GLN A 217 14.33 16.87 5.53
C GLN A 217 13.54 17.36 4.32
N GLY A 218 13.05 18.60 4.38
CA GLY A 218 12.26 19.21 3.30
C GLY A 218 10.77 18.86 3.31
N LEU A 219 10.27 18.09 4.27
CA LEU A 219 8.87 17.70 4.31
C LEU A 219 7.92 18.91 4.32
N GLU A 220 8.11 19.84 5.24
CA GLU A 220 7.20 20.97 5.41
C GLU A 220 7.34 22.04 4.33
N GLU A 221 8.49 22.11 3.68
CA GLU A 221 8.76 22.99 2.54
C GLU A 221 8.14 22.47 1.23
N ASN A 222 8.05 21.15 1.10
CA ASN A 222 7.60 20.49 -0.13
C ASN A 222 6.19 19.88 -0.05
N SER A 223 5.52 20.04 1.10
CA SER A 223 4.20 19.48 1.31
C SER A 223 3.34 20.35 2.23
N ASN A 224 2.06 20.01 2.32
CA ASN A 224 1.16 20.57 3.32
C ASN A 224 1.21 19.82 4.67
N TYR A 225 2.03 18.78 4.77
CA TYR A 225 2.18 18.04 6.01
C TYR A 225 3.00 18.84 7.03
N LYS A 226 2.50 18.84 8.26
CA LYS A 226 3.23 19.37 9.41
C LYS A 226 3.65 18.22 10.30
N TRP A 227 4.93 18.22 10.70
CA TRP A 227 5.47 17.13 11.52
C TRP A 227 4.70 16.95 12.83
N GLU A 228 4.34 18.06 13.45
CA GLU A 228 3.60 18.07 14.72
C GLU A 228 2.15 17.59 14.60
N GLU A 229 1.59 17.57 13.40
CA GLU A 229 0.21 17.13 13.12
C GLU A 229 0.11 15.64 12.77
N ARG A 230 1.24 14.94 12.70
CA ARG A 230 1.23 13.51 12.40
C ARG A 230 0.50 12.72 13.47
N MET A 231 -0.24 11.74 13.05
CA MET A 231 -0.78 10.70 13.94
C MET A 231 0.32 9.66 14.17
N ILE A 232 0.56 9.32 15.42
CA ILE A 232 1.50 8.26 15.82
C ILE A 232 0.70 7.06 16.29
N LEU A 233 0.94 5.91 15.67
CA LEU A 233 0.49 4.62 16.16
C LEU A 233 1.65 3.93 16.86
N GLU A 234 1.59 3.87 18.18
CA GLU A 234 2.54 3.07 18.95
C GLU A 234 2.32 1.58 18.68
N LEU A 235 3.39 0.86 18.34
CA LEU A 235 3.30 -0.54 17.98
C LEU A 235 3.18 -1.46 19.21
N PRO A 236 2.52 -2.63 19.06
CA PRO A 236 2.52 -3.66 20.10
C PRO A 236 3.94 -4.09 20.49
N GLU A 237 4.09 -4.55 21.74
CA GLU A 237 5.39 -4.93 22.29
C GLU A 237 6.16 -5.95 21.44
N GLU A 238 5.46 -6.90 20.81
CA GLU A 238 6.07 -7.90 19.91
C GLU A 238 6.61 -7.30 18.61
N MET A 239 6.33 -6.03 18.32
CA MET A 239 6.80 -5.30 17.14
C MET A 239 7.78 -4.19 17.48
N LYS A 240 8.14 -4.01 18.75
CA LYS A 240 9.11 -3.01 19.16
C LYS A 240 10.52 -3.35 18.67
N LYS A 241 11.28 -2.34 18.25
CA LYS A 241 12.63 -2.50 17.70
C LYS A 241 13.58 -3.24 18.64
N ALA A 242 13.42 -3.04 19.93
CA ALA A 242 14.23 -3.70 20.97
C ALA A 242 14.15 -5.25 20.96
N ARG A 243 13.14 -5.82 20.31
CA ARG A 243 12.99 -7.28 20.14
C ARG A 243 13.98 -7.89 19.15
N GLY A 244 14.64 -7.09 18.30
CA GLY A 244 15.59 -7.57 17.32
C GLY A 244 14.99 -8.60 16.38
N ILE A 245 15.61 -9.78 16.26
CA ILE A 245 15.14 -10.89 15.40
C ILE A 245 13.78 -11.45 15.80
N ASN A 246 13.35 -11.24 17.03
CA ASN A 246 12.06 -11.66 17.54
C ASN A 246 10.94 -10.62 17.30
N ASN A 247 11.27 -9.51 16.63
CA ASN A 247 10.32 -8.48 16.26
C ASN A 247 9.37 -9.02 15.19
N LEU A 248 8.07 -8.97 15.45
CA LEU A 248 7.06 -9.54 14.54
C LEU A 248 7.00 -8.79 13.19
N LYS A 249 7.16 -7.45 13.19
CA LYS A 249 7.23 -6.65 11.94
C LYS A 249 8.47 -7.01 11.13
N TYR A 250 9.62 -7.17 11.78
CA TYR A 250 10.85 -7.65 11.15
C TYR A 250 10.66 -9.03 10.51
N GLN A 251 10.04 -9.97 11.22
CA GLN A 251 9.76 -11.31 10.69
C GLN A 251 8.81 -11.29 9.49
N ALA A 252 7.80 -10.42 9.52
CA ALA A 252 6.90 -10.23 8.39
C ALA A 252 7.62 -9.61 7.18
N LEU A 253 8.50 -8.63 7.41
CA LEU A 253 9.30 -8.01 6.35
C LEU A 253 10.26 -9.02 5.70
N LEU A 254 10.86 -9.94 6.48
CA LEU A 254 11.73 -10.98 5.96
C LEU A 254 11.05 -11.93 4.97
N LYS A 255 9.72 -12.00 4.95
CA LYS A 255 8.97 -12.78 3.97
C LYS A 255 9.02 -12.17 2.56
N HIS A 256 9.33 -10.89 2.45
CA HIS A 256 9.47 -10.16 1.19
C HIS A 256 10.88 -10.32 0.60
N GLU A 257 11.26 -11.55 0.29
CA GLU A 257 12.62 -11.90 -0.17
C GLU A 257 12.99 -11.19 -1.48
N THR A 258 12.03 -11.03 -2.40
CA THR A 258 12.24 -10.35 -3.68
C THR A 258 12.57 -8.85 -3.48
N ALA A 259 11.97 -8.20 -2.49
CA ALA A 259 12.22 -6.80 -2.20
C ALA A 259 13.53 -6.56 -1.44
N LEU A 260 13.96 -7.54 -0.63
CA LEU A 260 15.15 -7.44 0.23
C LEU A 260 16.45 -7.72 -0.51
N GLU A 261 16.63 -7.08 -1.66
CA GLU A 261 17.91 -7.08 -2.37
C GLU A 261 18.97 -6.27 -1.61
N PRO A 262 20.27 -6.53 -1.81
CA PRO A 262 21.32 -5.90 -1.01
C PRO A 262 21.31 -4.37 -1.00
N ASP A 263 20.97 -3.74 -2.11
CA ASP A 263 20.89 -2.29 -2.26
C ASP A 263 19.66 -1.66 -1.60
N ALA A 264 18.57 -2.43 -1.42
CA ALA A 264 17.34 -1.97 -0.77
C ALA A 264 17.27 -2.32 0.72
N TYR A 265 18.08 -3.26 1.19
CA TYR A 265 17.97 -3.84 2.53
C TYR A 265 17.99 -2.79 3.65
N GLU A 266 18.97 -1.90 3.67
CA GLU A 266 19.13 -0.88 4.71
C GLU A 266 17.93 0.09 4.74
N PHE A 267 17.43 0.48 3.57
CA PHE A 267 16.26 1.33 3.46
C PHE A 267 15.00 0.65 4.03
N LEU A 268 14.73 -0.58 3.59
CA LEU A 268 13.53 -1.30 4.04
C LEU A 268 13.57 -1.59 5.55
N MET A 269 14.72 -2.00 6.07
CA MET A 269 14.91 -2.28 7.51
C MET A 269 14.80 -1.03 8.38
N ALA A 270 15.00 0.17 7.81
CA ALA A 270 14.84 1.43 8.54
C ALA A 270 13.39 1.70 8.98
N PHE A 271 12.41 1.01 8.38
CA PHE A 271 10.99 1.08 8.80
C PHE A 271 10.68 0.24 10.04
N ILE A 272 11.62 -0.54 10.54
CA ILE A 272 11.47 -1.25 11.82
C ILE A 272 11.69 -0.23 12.96
N LYS A 273 10.58 0.31 13.42
CA LYS A 273 10.48 1.34 14.47
C LYS A 273 9.55 0.84 15.58
N ASP A 274 9.41 1.61 16.64
CA ASP A 274 8.42 1.37 17.70
C ASP A 274 7.07 1.99 17.39
N GLU A 275 6.97 2.68 16.25
CA GLU A 275 5.79 3.43 15.82
C GLU A 275 5.58 3.36 14.32
N GLU A 276 4.36 3.66 13.89
CA GLU A 276 4.00 4.02 12.52
C GLU A 276 3.40 5.43 12.53
N ILE A 277 3.64 6.19 11.47
CA ILE A 277 3.22 7.59 11.38
C ILE A 277 2.37 7.84 10.15
N PHE A 278 1.34 8.67 10.32
CA PHE A 278 0.39 9.01 9.27
C PHE A 278 -0.06 10.46 9.39
N TRP A 279 -0.57 11.00 8.30
CA TRP A 279 -1.27 12.29 8.28
C TRP A 279 -2.72 12.07 7.85
N LYS A 280 -3.65 12.64 8.60
CA LYS A 280 -5.06 12.62 8.23
C LYS A 280 -5.28 13.61 7.08
N VAL A 281 -5.82 13.14 5.97
CA VAL A 281 -6.07 13.95 4.75
C VAL A 281 -7.56 14.12 4.46
N ARG A 282 -8.40 13.24 5.00
CA ARG A 282 -9.87 13.33 4.92
C ARG A 282 -10.53 12.89 6.22
#